data_f892c39751967606e67e4e9c498b8d30
#
_entry.id   f892c39751967606e67e4e9c498b8d30
#
_cell.length_a   1.000
_cell.length_b   1.000
_cell.length_c   1.000
_cell.angle_alpha   90.00
_cell.angle_beta   90.00
_cell.angle_gamma   90.00
#
_symmetry.space_group_name_H-M   'P 1'
#
loop_
_entity.id
_entity.type
_entity.pdbx_description
1 polymer ?
#
loop_
_entity_poly.entity_id
_entity_poly.type
_entity_poly.pdbx_seq_one_letter_code
_entity_poly.pdbx_strand_id
1 'polypeptide(L)'
;MLWFIGLGISGPDSLSDKTKKIISDADVVYFEQFTSPMKNDESQKIKEIVKGQFKFAPRWLVEDGKEILDNSKTKNVIMVSYGDPYIATTHIELRTRAIQEKIQTNTVHASSAITSLIGECGLHYYKVGRTVTIMSGIPSSTAYYTIYENLRVGNHTVILLEYNQNENFFLNPKDAIQSLLESEKEQVRKVISDSTYGVVASRIGQQDQMIISGSFASLKGLDFGNPPHTIIIPGTLHFTESDALKALAKCLDEPYDNSSKIERIASQMMKKYIPMVRRALEQITPYYKDAKEFHSVIENAELYIRDAERFFEQGKDELAILSIGYADGLVDALRIAKGIEPEINP
;
A
#
# COMPACT_ATOMS: atom_id res chain seq x y z
N MET A 1 -33.02 8.75 -10.11
CA MET A 1 -32.44 8.20 -8.84
C MET A 1 -31.30 7.26 -9.18
N LEU A 2 -30.19 7.31 -8.43
CA LEU A 2 -29.02 6.45 -8.67
C LEU A 2 -28.72 5.61 -7.43
N TRP A 3 -28.68 4.29 -7.59
CA TRP A 3 -28.28 3.33 -6.56
C TRP A 3 -26.87 2.82 -6.83
N PHE A 4 -26.09 2.66 -5.75
CA PHE A 4 -24.82 1.95 -5.75
C PHE A 4 -24.98 0.67 -4.95
N ILE A 5 -24.82 -0.49 -5.58
CA ILE A 5 -25.08 -1.79 -4.95
C ILE A 5 -23.82 -2.65 -5.00
N GLY A 6 -23.34 -3.03 -3.82
CA GLY A 6 -22.28 -4.04 -3.70
C GLY A 6 -22.85 -5.46 -3.74
N LEU A 7 -22.17 -6.34 -4.45
CA LEU A 7 -22.48 -7.79 -4.51
C LEU A 7 -21.82 -8.59 -3.38
N GLY A 8 -20.92 -7.96 -2.63
CA GLY A 8 -20.09 -8.68 -1.66
C GLY A 8 -19.02 -9.55 -2.31
N ILE A 9 -18.37 -10.37 -1.50
CA ILE A 9 -17.30 -11.28 -1.94
C ILE A 9 -17.82 -12.62 -2.44
N SER A 10 -19.05 -12.97 -2.08
CA SER A 10 -19.71 -14.20 -2.50
C SER A 10 -20.61 -14.01 -3.74
N GLY A 11 -20.61 -12.80 -4.31
CA GLY A 11 -21.34 -12.50 -5.53
C GLY A 11 -22.87 -12.49 -5.39
N PRO A 12 -23.62 -12.71 -6.52
CA PRO A 12 -25.07 -12.57 -6.57
C PRO A 12 -25.84 -13.48 -5.60
N ASP A 13 -25.29 -14.63 -5.24
CA ASP A 13 -25.96 -15.60 -4.38
C ASP A 13 -26.11 -15.09 -2.93
N SER A 14 -25.31 -14.12 -2.53
CA SER A 14 -25.38 -13.47 -1.19
C SER A 14 -26.35 -12.29 -1.11
N LEU A 15 -26.96 -11.89 -2.21
CA LEU A 15 -27.90 -10.77 -2.24
C LEU A 15 -29.17 -11.08 -1.44
N SER A 16 -29.56 -10.14 -0.55
CA SER A 16 -30.84 -10.21 0.14
C SER A 16 -32.02 -10.07 -0.85
N ASP A 17 -33.19 -10.64 -0.50
CA ASP A 17 -34.40 -10.50 -1.33
C ASP A 17 -34.77 -9.03 -1.53
N LYS A 18 -34.54 -8.16 -0.55
CA LYS A 18 -34.74 -6.72 -0.66
C LYS A 18 -33.84 -6.14 -1.75
N THR A 19 -32.55 -6.50 -1.79
CA THR A 19 -31.60 -6.02 -2.80
C THR A 19 -31.96 -6.57 -4.18
N LYS A 20 -32.33 -7.85 -4.29
CA LYS A 20 -32.81 -8.45 -5.55
C LYS A 20 -34.03 -7.71 -6.09
N LYS A 21 -34.96 -7.33 -5.22
CA LYS A 21 -36.14 -6.54 -5.61
C LYS A 21 -35.73 -5.15 -6.12
N ILE A 22 -34.81 -4.44 -5.47
CA ILE A 22 -34.33 -3.15 -5.93
C ILE A 22 -33.72 -3.27 -7.32
N ILE A 23 -32.90 -4.29 -7.57
CA ILE A 23 -32.29 -4.56 -8.88
C ILE A 23 -33.36 -4.90 -9.93
N SER A 24 -34.38 -5.71 -9.58
CA SER A 24 -35.45 -6.10 -10.47
C SER A 24 -36.35 -4.95 -10.90
N ASP A 25 -36.55 -3.95 -10.02
CA ASP A 25 -37.43 -2.82 -10.27
C ASP A 25 -36.71 -1.63 -10.94
N ALA A 26 -35.44 -1.80 -11.31
CA ALA A 26 -34.65 -0.77 -11.98
C ALA A 26 -34.99 -0.63 -13.47
N ASP A 27 -34.94 0.60 -13.98
CA ASP A 27 -35.07 0.88 -15.42
C ASP A 27 -33.79 0.52 -16.17
N VAL A 28 -32.61 0.81 -15.55
CA VAL A 28 -31.30 0.52 -16.12
C VAL A 28 -30.35 0.04 -15.03
N VAL A 29 -29.67 -1.06 -15.29
CA VAL A 29 -28.62 -1.62 -14.44
C VAL A 29 -27.30 -1.58 -15.19
N TYR A 30 -26.33 -0.84 -14.66
CA TYR A 30 -24.94 -0.81 -15.10
C TYR A 30 -24.12 -1.77 -14.24
N PHE A 31 -23.49 -2.74 -14.86
CA PHE A 31 -22.71 -3.77 -14.21
C PHE A 31 -21.22 -3.51 -14.45
N GLU A 32 -20.51 -3.14 -13.40
CA GLU A 32 -19.09 -2.81 -13.44
C GLU A 32 -18.24 -4.09 -13.36
N GLN A 33 -17.15 -4.17 -14.13
CA GLN A 33 -16.30 -5.35 -14.21
C GLN A 33 -14.79 -5.05 -14.05
N PHE A 34 -14.40 -3.78 -13.97
CA PHE A 34 -12.98 -3.40 -14.00
C PHE A 34 -12.33 -3.31 -12.62
N THR A 35 -13.10 -3.25 -11.54
CA THR A 35 -12.56 -3.22 -10.17
C THR A 35 -12.21 -4.62 -9.69
N SER A 36 -13.03 -5.61 -10.03
CA SER A 36 -12.81 -7.01 -9.67
C SER A 36 -13.34 -7.95 -10.74
N PRO A 37 -12.62 -9.03 -11.04
CA PRO A 37 -13.09 -10.03 -11.98
C PRO A 37 -14.30 -10.77 -11.42
N MET A 38 -15.24 -11.06 -12.29
CA MET A 38 -16.40 -11.89 -11.98
C MET A 38 -16.50 -13.04 -12.99
N LYS A 39 -17.02 -14.17 -12.55
CA LYS A 39 -17.31 -15.30 -13.45
C LYS A 39 -18.49 -14.95 -14.37
N ASN A 40 -18.46 -15.47 -15.60
CA ASN A 40 -19.51 -15.19 -16.57
C ASN A 40 -20.92 -15.63 -16.12
N ASP A 41 -21.03 -16.71 -15.36
CA ASP A 41 -22.29 -17.19 -14.78
C ASP A 41 -22.86 -16.23 -13.72
N GLU A 42 -22.01 -15.53 -12.97
CA GLU A 42 -22.46 -14.57 -11.95
C GLU A 42 -23.08 -13.32 -12.57
N SER A 43 -22.50 -12.80 -13.65
CA SER A 43 -23.11 -11.68 -14.40
C SER A 43 -24.44 -12.09 -15.04
N GLN A 44 -24.56 -13.33 -15.50
CA GLN A 44 -25.80 -13.86 -16.03
C GLN A 44 -26.90 -13.95 -14.95
N LYS A 45 -26.57 -14.38 -13.73
CA LYS A 45 -27.53 -14.39 -12.60
C LYS A 45 -28.08 -12.99 -12.31
N ILE A 46 -27.23 -11.94 -12.36
CA ILE A 46 -27.71 -10.56 -12.20
C ILE A 46 -28.62 -10.16 -13.36
N LYS A 47 -28.22 -10.48 -14.59
CA LYS A 47 -29.01 -10.16 -15.78
C LYS A 47 -30.42 -10.79 -15.74
N GLU A 48 -30.55 -11.98 -15.19
CA GLU A 48 -31.83 -12.70 -15.04
C GLU A 48 -32.78 -12.03 -14.02
N ILE A 49 -32.22 -11.33 -13.03
CA ILE A 49 -33.01 -10.56 -12.03
C ILE A 49 -33.55 -9.26 -12.66
N VAL A 50 -32.83 -8.66 -13.59
CA VAL A 50 -33.12 -7.35 -14.17
C VAL A 50 -34.29 -7.43 -15.13
N LYS A 51 -35.37 -6.69 -14.88
CA LYS A 51 -36.51 -6.55 -15.82
C LYS A 51 -36.30 -5.43 -16.84
N GLY A 52 -35.54 -4.41 -16.47
CA GLY A 52 -35.20 -3.27 -17.32
C GLY A 52 -34.00 -3.54 -18.23
N GLN A 53 -33.26 -2.50 -18.56
CA GLN A 53 -32.08 -2.61 -19.40
C GLN A 53 -30.85 -3.02 -18.57
N PHE A 54 -30.13 -4.04 -18.99
CA PHE A 54 -28.85 -4.45 -18.43
C PHE A 54 -27.70 -4.03 -19.36
N LYS A 55 -26.67 -3.37 -18.81
CA LYS A 55 -25.47 -2.93 -19.53
C LYS A 55 -24.21 -3.26 -18.75
N PHE A 56 -23.18 -3.77 -19.42
CA PHE A 56 -21.84 -3.76 -18.87
C PHE A 56 -21.26 -2.34 -18.89
N ALA A 57 -20.62 -1.95 -17.77
CA ALA A 57 -20.04 -0.63 -17.59
C ALA A 57 -18.51 -0.74 -17.56
N PRO A 58 -17.82 -0.45 -18.67
CA PRO A 58 -16.37 -0.36 -18.67
C PRO A 58 -15.89 0.88 -17.88
N ARG A 59 -14.62 0.90 -17.52
CA ARG A 59 -14.01 1.97 -16.71
C ARG A 59 -14.31 3.37 -17.26
N TRP A 60 -14.10 3.58 -18.56
CA TRP A 60 -14.31 4.88 -19.17
C TRP A 60 -15.76 5.38 -19.06
N LEU A 61 -16.76 4.49 -19.12
CA LEU A 61 -18.17 4.85 -18.97
C LEU A 61 -18.50 5.32 -17.55
N VAL A 62 -17.93 4.65 -16.55
CA VAL A 62 -18.14 4.98 -15.13
C VAL A 62 -17.38 6.25 -14.75
N GLU A 63 -16.16 6.41 -15.23
CA GLU A 63 -15.33 7.60 -14.97
C GLU A 63 -15.86 8.84 -15.71
N ASP A 64 -16.29 8.72 -16.97
CA ASP A 64 -17.02 9.80 -17.65
C ASP A 64 -18.36 10.08 -16.94
N GLY A 65 -19.11 9.05 -16.62
CA GLY A 65 -20.34 9.08 -15.82
C GLY A 65 -21.52 9.79 -16.47
N LYS A 66 -21.35 10.50 -17.60
CA LYS A 66 -22.37 11.33 -18.22
C LYS A 66 -23.64 10.54 -18.55
N GLU A 67 -23.52 9.40 -19.20
CA GLU A 67 -24.67 8.55 -19.54
C GLU A 67 -25.42 8.07 -18.29
N ILE A 68 -24.69 7.68 -17.24
CA ILE A 68 -25.27 7.20 -15.99
C ILE A 68 -26.03 8.34 -15.29
N LEU A 69 -25.44 9.52 -15.20
CA LEU A 69 -26.04 10.69 -14.56
C LEU A 69 -27.27 11.16 -15.33
N ASP A 70 -27.20 11.27 -16.66
CA ASP A 70 -28.34 11.70 -17.49
C ASP A 70 -29.52 10.73 -17.38
N ASN A 71 -29.28 9.43 -17.41
CA ASN A 71 -30.32 8.44 -17.16
C ASN A 71 -30.92 8.57 -15.75
N SER A 72 -30.10 8.86 -14.76
CA SER A 72 -30.52 8.94 -13.35
C SER A 72 -31.42 10.14 -13.03
N LYS A 73 -31.48 11.15 -13.91
CA LYS A 73 -32.37 12.31 -13.78
C LYS A 73 -33.84 11.93 -13.91
N THR A 74 -34.14 10.95 -14.75
CA THR A 74 -35.52 10.57 -15.10
C THR A 74 -35.87 9.12 -14.81
N LYS A 75 -34.88 8.27 -14.59
CA LYS A 75 -35.01 6.82 -14.42
C LYS A 75 -34.48 6.38 -13.07
N ASN A 76 -34.89 5.17 -12.65
CA ASN A 76 -34.28 4.43 -11.56
C ASN A 76 -33.09 3.65 -12.09
N VAL A 77 -31.89 4.13 -11.81
CA VAL A 77 -30.63 3.59 -12.31
C VAL A 77 -29.88 2.91 -11.18
N ILE A 78 -29.29 1.77 -11.47
CA ILE A 78 -28.45 1.02 -10.53
C ILE A 78 -27.06 0.85 -11.13
N MET A 79 -26.03 1.11 -10.32
CA MET A 79 -24.68 0.69 -10.57
C MET A 79 -24.32 -0.44 -9.61
N VAL A 80 -23.96 -1.61 -10.18
CA VAL A 80 -23.59 -2.83 -9.45
C VAL A 80 -22.09 -3.05 -9.58
N SER A 81 -21.43 -3.30 -8.45
CA SER A 81 -20.02 -3.64 -8.39
C SER A 81 -19.76 -4.86 -7.51
N TYR A 82 -18.68 -5.57 -7.74
CA TYR A 82 -18.23 -6.63 -6.85
C TYR A 82 -17.69 -6.02 -5.54
N GLY A 83 -17.77 -6.74 -4.42
CA GLY A 83 -17.39 -6.20 -3.12
C GLY A 83 -18.34 -5.11 -2.63
N ASP A 84 -17.79 -4.11 -1.94
CA ASP A 84 -18.50 -2.89 -1.53
C ASP A 84 -18.29 -1.78 -2.56
N PRO A 85 -19.33 -0.99 -2.91
CA PRO A 85 -19.22 0.00 -3.98
C PRO A 85 -18.22 1.12 -3.73
N TYR A 86 -17.76 1.33 -2.49
CA TYR A 86 -16.87 2.45 -2.15
C TYR A 86 -15.51 2.02 -1.58
N ILE A 87 -15.25 0.73 -1.40
CA ILE A 87 -13.97 0.25 -0.89
C ILE A 87 -13.05 -0.09 -2.06
N ALA A 88 -11.95 0.66 -2.20
CA ALA A 88 -10.95 0.55 -3.29
C ALA A 88 -11.55 0.74 -4.69
N THR A 89 -12.51 1.65 -4.81
CA THR A 89 -13.17 2.01 -6.07
C THR A 89 -13.12 3.52 -6.29
N THR A 90 -13.44 3.96 -7.51
CA THR A 90 -13.58 5.39 -7.85
C THR A 90 -15.04 5.88 -7.80
N HIS A 91 -15.98 5.03 -7.43
CA HIS A 91 -17.43 5.28 -7.55
C HIS A 91 -17.94 6.42 -6.67
N ILE A 92 -17.20 6.76 -5.60
CA ILE A 92 -17.55 7.92 -4.75
C ILE A 92 -17.53 9.23 -5.53
N GLU A 93 -16.70 9.34 -6.55
CA GLU A 93 -16.64 10.52 -7.44
C GLU A 93 -17.94 10.65 -8.24
N LEU A 94 -18.41 9.55 -8.86
CA LEU A 94 -19.69 9.53 -9.58
C LEU A 94 -20.87 9.87 -8.66
N ARG A 95 -20.86 9.34 -7.41
CA ARG A 95 -21.88 9.70 -6.40
C ARG A 95 -21.85 11.19 -6.06
N THR A 96 -20.67 11.76 -5.90
CA THR A 96 -20.50 13.18 -5.60
C THR A 96 -21.10 14.04 -6.70
N ARG A 97 -20.79 13.75 -7.96
CA ARG A 97 -21.40 14.45 -9.13
C ARG A 97 -22.92 14.32 -9.15
N ALA A 98 -23.43 13.10 -8.90
CA ALA A 98 -24.88 12.87 -8.86
C ALA A 98 -25.57 13.80 -7.82
N ILE A 99 -24.99 13.91 -6.62
CA ILE A 99 -25.51 14.80 -5.55
C ILE A 99 -25.44 16.27 -5.97
N GLN A 100 -24.34 16.70 -6.59
CA GLN A 100 -24.17 18.06 -7.10
C GLN A 100 -25.21 18.40 -8.18
N GLU A 101 -25.58 17.43 -9.01
CA GLU A 101 -26.65 17.56 -10.01
C GLU A 101 -28.05 17.33 -9.42
N LYS A 102 -28.20 17.28 -8.08
CA LYS A 102 -29.46 17.08 -7.35
C LYS A 102 -30.15 15.74 -7.68
N ILE A 103 -29.40 14.75 -8.10
CA ILE A 103 -29.88 13.38 -8.29
C ILE A 103 -29.88 12.68 -6.92
N GLN A 104 -31.00 12.12 -6.54
CA GLN A 104 -31.10 11.33 -5.30
C GLN A 104 -30.22 10.06 -5.43
N THR A 105 -29.37 9.82 -4.44
CA THR A 105 -28.49 8.65 -4.40
C THR A 105 -28.81 7.76 -3.22
N ASN A 106 -28.70 6.46 -3.40
CA ASN A 106 -28.83 5.44 -2.35
C ASN A 106 -27.68 4.42 -2.47
N THR A 107 -27.41 3.70 -1.37
CA THR A 107 -26.34 2.69 -1.32
C THR A 107 -26.83 1.44 -0.62
N VAL A 108 -26.45 0.29 -1.18
CA VAL A 108 -26.48 -0.99 -0.48
C VAL A 108 -25.03 -1.44 -0.32
N HIS A 109 -24.52 -1.33 0.91
CA HIS A 109 -23.18 -1.81 1.26
C HIS A 109 -23.13 -3.33 1.29
N ALA A 110 -21.94 -3.88 1.05
CA ALA A 110 -21.70 -5.32 1.09
C ALA A 110 -20.27 -5.61 1.60
N SER A 111 -19.95 -6.88 1.83
CA SER A 111 -18.60 -7.29 2.24
C SER A 111 -17.56 -6.96 1.17
N SER A 112 -16.42 -6.41 1.57
CA SER A 112 -15.27 -6.19 0.68
C SER A 112 -14.20 -7.25 0.94
N ALA A 113 -13.53 -7.71 -0.11
CA ALA A 113 -12.40 -8.62 0.02
C ALA A 113 -11.30 -8.06 0.93
N ILE A 114 -11.05 -6.74 0.91
CA ILE A 114 -10.02 -6.09 1.73
C ILE A 114 -10.34 -6.22 3.22
N THR A 115 -11.58 -5.97 3.63
CA THR A 115 -11.99 -6.06 5.03
C THR A 115 -12.17 -7.51 5.50
N SER A 116 -12.73 -8.36 4.65
CA SER A 116 -12.95 -9.78 4.96
C SER A 116 -11.65 -10.56 5.08
N LEU A 117 -10.67 -10.27 4.21
CA LEU A 117 -9.35 -10.87 4.21
C LEU A 117 -8.66 -10.80 5.57
N ILE A 118 -8.75 -9.67 6.26
CA ILE A 118 -8.11 -9.47 7.57
C ILE A 118 -8.68 -10.46 8.60
N GLY A 119 -10.01 -10.62 8.62
CA GLY A 119 -10.67 -11.60 9.49
C GLY A 119 -10.34 -13.03 9.11
N GLU A 120 -10.33 -13.37 7.81
CA GLU A 120 -10.00 -14.70 7.31
C GLU A 120 -8.55 -15.12 7.63
N CYS A 121 -7.63 -14.15 7.73
CA CYS A 121 -6.25 -14.37 8.17
C CYS A 121 -6.09 -14.35 9.70
N GLY A 122 -7.13 -13.96 10.46
CA GLY A 122 -7.09 -13.80 11.91
C GLY A 122 -6.25 -12.62 12.39
N LEU A 123 -6.04 -11.62 11.52
CA LEU A 123 -5.32 -10.39 11.85
C LEU A 123 -6.26 -9.34 12.45
N HIS A 124 -5.72 -8.45 13.26
CA HIS A 124 -6.49 -7.40 13.91
C HIS A 124 -6.71 -6.21 12.96
N TYR A 125 -7.96 -5.94 12.59
CA TYR A 125 -8.31 -4.89 11.62
C TYR A 125 -7.81 -3.50 12.02
N TYR A 126 -7.83 -3.15 13.30
CA TYR A 126 -7.36 -1.84 13.80
C TYR A 126 -5.84 -1.65 13.71
N LYS A 127 -5.09 -2.69 13.34
CA LYS A 127 -3.65 -2.63 13.05
C LYS A 127 -3.34 -2.55 11.55
N VAL A 128 -4.36 -2.48 10.70
CA VAL A 128 -4.17 -2.29 9.26
C VAL A 128 -3.82 -0.84 8.99
N GLY A 129 -2.66 -0.64 8.38
CA GLY A 129 -2.21 0.68 7.97
C GLY A 129 -2.67 1.03 6.56
N ARG A 130 -1.94 1.92 5.91
CA ARG A 130 -2.24 2.35 4.54
C ARG A 130 -2.14 1.17 3.58
N THR A 131 -3.20 0.94 2.80
CA THR A 131 -3.24 -0.03 1.70
C THR A 131 -2.53 0.55 0.47
N VAL A 132 -1.89 -0.30 -0.33
CA VAL A 132 -1.19 0.09 -1.56
C VAL A 132 -1.45 -0.93 -2.67
N THR A 133 -1.33 -0.48 -3.93
CA THR A 133 -1.41 -1.34 -5.11
C THR A 133 -0.04 -1.47 -5.77
N ILE A 134 0.35 -2.69 -6.15
CA ILE A 134 1.51 -2.95 -7.00
C ILE A 134 1.03 -3.15 -8.44
N MET A 135 1.65 -2.39 -9.34
CA MET A 135 1.47 -2.51 -10.79
C MET A 135 2.63 -3.31 -11.39
N SER A 136 2.38 -3.96 -12.51
CA SER A 136 3.41 -4.71 -13.27
C SER A 136 4.45 -3.77 -13.92
N GLY A 137 5.63 -4.29 -14.16
CA GLY A 137 6.63 -3.70 -15.05
C GLY A 137 7.66 -2.78 -14.41
N ILE A 138 7.41 -2.16 -13.24
CA ILE A 138 8.35 -1.23 -12.60
C ILE A 138 8.35 -1.46 -11.08
N PRO A 139 9.53 -1.53 -10.42
CA PRO A 139 9.61 -1.53 -8.97
C PRO A 139 8.88 -0.32 -8.37
N SER A 140 8.03 -0.57 -7.39
CA SER A 140 7.16 0.47 -6.84
C SER A 140 7.76 1.10 -5.58
N SER A 141 8.43 2.25 -5.73
CA SER A 141 8.88 3.04 -4.58
C SER A 141 7.73 3.44 -3.65
N THR A 142 6.54 3.72 -4.20
CA THR A 142 5.34 4.03 -3.40
C THR A 142 4.92 2.85 -2.52
N ALA A 143 4.89 1.63 -3.07
CA ALA A 143 4.58 0.44 -2.28
C ALA A 143 5.66 0.20 -1.21
N TYR A 144 6.93 0.31 -1.58
CA TYR A 144 8.07 0.15 -0.68
C TYR A 144 8.00 1.09 0.53
N TYR A 145 7.82 2.40 0.29
CA TYR A 145 7.74 3.37 1.39
C TYR A 145 6.45 3.26 2.19
N THR A 146 5.33 2.86 1.57
CA THR A 146 4.09 2.57 2.33
C THR A 146 4.29 1.41 3.30
N ILE A 147 4.98 0.33 2.86
CA ILE A 147 5.33 -0.80 3.72
C ILE A 147 6.26 -0.33 4.86
N TYR A 148 7.31 0.43 4.55
CA TYR A 148 8.21 0.99 5.55
C TYR A 148 7.45 1.79 6.62
N GLU A 149 6.60 2.73 6.21
CA GLU A 149 5.82 3.58 7.09
C GLU A 149 4.90 2.79 8.02
N ASN A 150 4.19 1.79 7.47
CA ASN A 150 3.33 0.92 8.25
C ASN A 150 4.13 0.06 9.23
N LEU A 151 5.21 -0.57 8.79
CA LEU A 151 6.06 -1.41 9.63
C LEU A 151 6.71 -0.60 10.76
N ARG A 152 7.12 0.65 10.49
CA ARG A 152 7.71 1.56 11.49
C ARG A 152 6.82 1.78 12.70
N VAL A 153 5.50 1.73 12.51
CA VAL A 153 4.50 1.91 13.59
C VAL A 153 3.82 0.61 13.99
N GLY A 154 4.30 -0.54 13.50
CA GLY A 154 3.77 -1.86 13.84
C GLY A 154 2.50 -2.26 13.09
N ASN A 155 2.11 -1.54 12.04
CA ASN A 155 0.90 -1.81 11.28
C ASN A 155 1.13 -2.84 10.17
N HIS A 156 0.06 -3.59 9.83
CA HIS A 156 0.00 -4.49 8.68
C HIS A 156 -0.21 -3.69 7.40
N THR A 157 0.38 -4.14 6.29
CA THR A 157 0.18 -3.56 4.97
C THR A 157 -0.60 -4.51 4.08
N VAL A 158 -1.77 -4.10 3.62
CA VAL A 158 -2.52 -4.79 2.57
C VAL A 158 -2.03 -4.29 1.21
N ILE A 159 -1.63 -5.21 0.36
CA ILE A 159 -1.10 -4.95 -0.97
C ILE A 159 -2.05 -5.55 -2.00
N LEU A 160 -2.72 -4.69 -2.74
CA LEU A 160 -3.54 -5.06 -3.87
C LEU A 160 -2.64 -5.30 -5.08
N LEU A 161 -3.01 -6.26 -5.90
CA LEU A 161 -2.29 -6.59 -7.12
C LEU A 161 -3.07 -6.12 -8.35
N GLU A 162 -2.33 -5.67 -9.36
CA GLU A 162 -2.92 -5.17 -10.60
C GLU A 162 -3.87 -6.17 -11.25
N TYR A 163 -5.01 -5.66 -11.66
CA TYR A 163 -5.95 -6.32 -12.56
C TYR A 163 -6.22 -5.44 -13.77
N ASN A 164 -6.02 -5.97 -14.98
CA ASN A 164 -6.35 -5.33 -16.24
C ASN A 164 -7.39 -6.19 -16.99
N GLN A 165 -8.63 -5.73 -16.98
CA GLN A 165 -9.73 -6.43 -17.61
C GLN A 165 -9.54 -6.61 -19.13
N ASN A 166 -9.01 -5.59 -19.82
CA ASN A 166 -8.88 -5.61 -21.28
C ASN A 166 -7.90 -6.69 -21.76
N GLU A 167 -6.88 -6.97 -20.97
CA GLU A 167 -5.83 -7.95 -21.26
C GLU A 167 -6.08 -9.28 -20.55
N ASN A 168 -7.13 -9.36 -19.72
CA ASN A 168 -7.37 -10.47 -18.79
C ASN A 168 -6.13 -10.79 -17.95
N PHE A 169 -5.42 -9.72 -17.54
CA PHE A 169 -4.17 -9.82 -16.84
C PHE A 169 -4.37 -9.66 -15.32
N PHE A 170 -3.69 -10.51 -14.57
CA PHE A 170 -3.61 -10.46 -13.11
C PHE A 170 -2.14 -10.55 -12.71
N LEU A 171 -1.66 -9.55 -11.98
CA LEU A 171 -0.30 -9.61 -11.43
C LEU A 171 -0.19 -10.78 -10.46
N ASN A 172 0.78 -11.67 -10.72
CA ASN A 172 1.02 -12.83 -9.88
C ASN A 172 1.70 -12.41 -8.56
N PRO A 173 1.36 -13.02 -7.41
CA PRO A 173 2.05 -12.74 -6.15
C PRO A 173 3.57 -12.92 -6.20
N LYS A 174 4.08 -13.87 -6.99
CA LYS A 174 5.54 -14.07 -7.19
C LYS A 174 6.19 -12.83 -7.79
N ASP A 175 5.58 -12.27 -8.83
CA ASP A 175 6.10 -11.10 -9.54
C ASP A 175 6.02 -9.85 -8.66
N ALA A 176 4.95 -9.73 -7.85
CA ALA A 176 4.81 -8.67 -6.87
C ALA A 176 5.87 -8.76 -5.76
N ILE A 177 6.14 -9.96 -5.23
CA ILE A 177 7.21 -10.19 -4.25
C ILE A 177 8.58 -9.86 -4.88
N GLN A 178 8.82 -10.29 -6.11
CA GLN A 178 10.06 -9.99 -6.82
C GLN A 178 10.25 -8.48 -7.02
N SER A 179 9.20 -7.77 -7.43
CA SER A 179 9.21 -6.30 -7.56
C SER A 179 9.55 -5.58 -6.25
N LEU A 180 9.05 -6.08 -5.11
CA LEU A 180 9.41 -5.54 -3.79
C LEU A 180 10.88 -5.79 -3.43
N LEU A 181 11.42 -6.97 -3.74
CA LEU A 181 12.84 -7.29 -3.54
C LEU A 181 13.75 -6.43 -4.44
N GLU A 182 13.30 -6.11 -5.65
CA GLU A 182 14.01 -5.19 -6.56
C GLU A 182 13.97 -3.74 -6.03
N SER A 183 12.82 -3.30 -5.52
CA SER A 183 12.72 -2.00 -4.85
C SER A 183 13.70 -1.89 -3.66
N GLU A 184 13.91 -2.95 -2.88
CA GLU A 184 14.92 -2.95 -1.81
C GLU A 184 16.35 -2.76 -2.36
N LYS A 185 16.70 -3.40 -3.50
CA LYS A 185 18.03 -3.23 -4.10
C LYS A 185 18.29 -1.78 -4.54
N GLU A 186 17.24 -1.08 -4.98
CA GLU A 186 17.33 0.33 -5.36
C GLU A 186 17.38 1.26 -4.15
N GLN A 187 16.52 1.01 -3.15
CA GLN A 187 16.36 1.90 -2.00
C GLN A 187 17.38 1.65 -0.89
N VAL A 188 17.87 0.41 -0.73
CA VAL A 188 18.90 -0.01 0.24
C VAL A 188 18.58 0.43 1.67
N ARG A 189 17.31 0.29 2.11
CA ARG A 189 16.85 0.69 3.46
C ARG A 189 16.64 -0.46 4.42
N LYS A 190 16.84 -1.71 3.98
CA LYS A 190 16.67 -2.94 4.77
C LYS A 190 15.24 -3.13 5.29
N VAL A 191 14.26 -2.78 4.48
CA VAL A 191 12.82 -2.94 4.78
C VAL A 191 12.31 -4.28 4.33
N ILE A 192 12.70 -4.71 3.13
CA ILE A 192 12.24 -5.93 2.46
C ILE A 192 13.43 -6.87 2.24
N SER A 193 13.20 -8.15 2.48
CA SER A 193 14.20 -9.19 2.22
C SER A 193 13.52 -10.52 1.95
N ASP A 194 14.28 -11.53 1.53
CA ASP A 194 13.81 -12.92 1.43
C ASP A 194 13.22 -13.44 2.76
N SER A 195 13.66 -12.89 3.90
CA SER A 195 13.11 -13.24 5.20
C SER A 195 11.87 -12.43 5.60
N THR A 196 11.38 -11.49 4.80
CA THR A 196 10.13 -10.77 5.09
C THR A 196 8.97 -11.74 5.14
N TYR A 197 8.21 -11.73 6.25
CA TYR A 197 7.05 -12.58 6.40
C TYR A 197 5.85 -11.98 5.67
N GLY A 198 5.16 -12.78 4.88
CA GLY A 198 4.00 -12.38 4.11
C GLY A 198 2.85 -13.38 4.24
N VAL A 199 1.66 -12.92 3.93
CA VAL A 199 0.46 -13.73 3.76
C VAL A 199 -0.06 -13.49 2.35
N VAL A 200 -0.23 -14.53 1.56
CA VAL A 200 -0.88 -14.47 0.25
C VAL A 200 -2.25 -15.08 0.37
N ALA A 201 -3.26 -14.31 0.04
CA ALA A 201 -4.63 -14.76 0.03
C ALA A 201 -5.20 -14.70 -1.39
N SER A 202 -5.90 -15.76 -1.75
CA SER A 202 -6.50 -15.94 -3.07
C SER A 202 -7.99 -16.20 -2.91
N ARG A 203 -8.82 -15.52 -3.71
CA ARG A 203 -10.26 -15.78 -3.87
C ARG A 203 -11.04 -15.80 -2.55
N ILE A 204 -10.79 -14.81 -1.70
CA ILE A 204 -11.46 -14.67 -0.40
C ILE A 204 -12.99 -14.68 -0.56
N GLY A 205 -13.66 -15.51 0.24
CA GLY A 205 -15.11 -15.70 0.21
C GLY A 205 -15.60 -16.67 -0.88
N GLN A 206 -14.72 -17.29 -1.64
CA GLN A 206 -15.06 -18.31 -2.65
C GLN A 206 -14.77 -19.72 -2.12
N GLN A 207 -15.38 -20.75 -2.73
CA GLN A 207 -15.19 -22.15 -2.32
C GLN A 207 -13.72 -22.63 -2.46
N ASP A 208 -12.99 -22.07 -3.40
CA ASP A 208 -11.57 -22.33 -3.66
C ASP A 208 -10.65 -21.27 -3.01
N GLN A 209 -11.11 -20.65 -1.92
CA GLN A 209 -10.29 -19.73 -1.12
C GLN A 209 -9.01 -20.42 -0.63
N MET A 210 -7.89 -19.71 -0.73
CA MET A 210 -6.60 -20.18 -0.25
C MET A 210 -5.87 -19.07 0.48
N ILE A 211 -5.31 -19.39 1.65
CA ILE A 211 -4.46 -18.48 2.43
C ILE A 211 -3.16 -19.22 2.74
N ILE A 212 -2.05 -18.67 2.30
CA ILE A 212 -0.70 -19.22 2.53
C ILE A 212 0.15 -18.14 3.17
N SER A 213 0.88 -18.48 4.22
CA SER A 213 1.77 -17.56 4.92
C SER A 213 3.17 -18.14 5.09
N GLY A 214 4.18 -17.27 5.09
CA GLY A 214 5.58 -17.64 5.24
C GLY A 214 6.52 -16.50 4.85
N SER A 215 7.81 -16.77 4.87
CA SER A 215 8.83 -15.85 4.35
C SER A 215 8.70 -15.67 2.84
N PHE A 216 9.16 -14.56 2.31
CA PHE A 216 9.21 -14.36 0.85
C PHE A 216 10.03 -15.44 0.15
N ALA A 217 11.08 -15.94 0.80
CA ALA A 217 11.84 -17.09 0.29
C ALA A 217 10.95 -18.32 0.06
N SER A 218 10.08 -18.63 1.01
CA SER A 218 9.17 -19.78 0.93
C SER A 218 7.99 -19.53 -0.02
N LEU A 219 7.50 -18.29 -0.10
CA LEU A 219 6.33 -17.93 -0.91
C LEU A 219 6.64 -17.84 -2.40
N LYS A 220 7.78 -17.25 -2.81
CA LYS A 220 8.09 -16.93 -4.22
C LYS A 220 8.12 -18.14 -5.17
N GLY A 221 8.21 -19.36 -4.63
CA GLY A 221 8.23 -20.60 -5.43
C GLY A 221 6.87 -21.26 -5.64
N LEU A 222 5.80 -20.75 -5.00
CA LEU A 222 4.53 -21.45 -4.93
C LEU A 222 3.55 -21.06 -6.04
N ASP A 223 2.59 -21.93 -6.28
CA ASP A 223 1.38 -21.64 -7.00
C ASP A 223 0.28 -21.19 -6.01
N PHE A 224 -0.34 -20.05 -6.28
CA PHE A 224 -1.39 -19.46 -5.46
C PHE A 224 -2.80 -19.68 -6.03
N GLY A 225 -2.94 -20.58 -6.99
CA GLY A 225 -4.22 -20.89 -7.63
C GLY A 225 -4.77 -19.73 -8.47
N ASN A 226 -6.09 -19.70 -8.61
CA ASN A 226 -6.77 -18.69 -9.44
C ASN A 226 -6.81 -17.31 -8.79
N PRO A 227 -6.71 -16.22 -9.56
CA PRO A 227 -6.91 -14.87 -9.08
C PRO A 227 -8.38 -14.61 -8.69
N PRO A 228 -8.69 -13.50 -7.98
CA PRO A 228 -7.77 -12.44 -7.56
C PRO A 228 -6.93 -12.81 -6.34
N HIS A 229 -5.73 -12.20 -6.26
CA HIS A 229 -4.81 -12.38 -5.16
C HIS A 229 -4.57 -11.07 -4.41
N THR A 230 -4.24 -11.19 -3.14
CA THR A 230 -3.85 -10.05 -2.28
C THR A 230 -2.70 -10.50 -1.39
N ILE A 231 -1.74 -9.62 -1.14
CA ILE A 231 -0.64 -9.87 -0.21
C ILE A 231 -0.85 -9.04 1.06
N ILE A 232 -0.55 -9.60 2.23
CA ILE A 232 -0.42 -8.83 3.46
C ILE A 232 1.02 -9.00 3.95
N ILE A 233 1.67 -7.88 4.29
CA ILE A 233 2.89 -7.88 5.08
C ILE A 233 2.49 -7.51 6.51
N PRO A 234 2.50 -8.47 7.46
CA PRO A 234 2.20 -8.20 8.84
C PRO A 234 3.25 -7.29 9.46
N GLY A 235 2.81 -6.33 10.28
CA GLY A 235 3.67 -5.56 11.16
C GLY A 235 3.93 -6.31 12.47
N THR A 236 3.80 -5.63 13.61
CA THR A 236 3.90 -6.27 14.92
C THR A 236 2.76 -7.25 15.12
N LEU A 237 3.07 -8.52 15.32
CA LEU A 237 2.08 -9.57 15.56
C LEU A 237 1.80 -9.70 17.06
N HIS A 238 0.52 -9.63 17.43
CA HIS A 238 0.07 -10.07 18.76
C HIS A 238 0.07 -11.61 18.79
N PHE A 239 0.23 -12.23 19.96
CA PHE A 239 0.26 -13.71 20.05
C PHE A 239 -1.00 -14.36 19.47
N THR A 240 -2.18 -13.75 19.65
CA THR A 240 -3.44 -14.25 19.07
C THR A 240 -3.45 -14.20 17.54
N GLU A 241 -2.79 -13.22 16.91
CA GLU A 241 -2.65 -13.15 15.45
C GLU A 241 -1.70 -14.23 14.93
N SER A 242 -0.60 -14.48 15.66
CA SER A 242 0.33 -15.56 15.32
C SER A 242 -0.36 -16.93 15.42
N ASP A 243 -1.14 -17.17 16.47
CA ASP A 243 -1.88 -18.40 16.65
C ASP A 243 -2.97 -18.57 15.57
N ALA A 244 -3.65 -17.47 15.22
CA ALA A 244 -4.66 -17.49 14.18
C ALA A 244 -4.04 -17.78 12.78
N LEU A 245 -2.93 -17.17 12.44
CA LEU A 245 -2.22 -17.47 11.19
C LEU A 245 -1.83 -18.95 11.08
N LYS A 246 -1.35 -19.55 12.19
CA LYS A 246 -1.02 -20.98 12.23
C LYS A 246 -2.25 -21.88 12.05
N ALA A 247 -3.40 -21.44 12.54
CA ALA A 247 -4.64 -22.22 12.50
C ALA A 247 -5.41 -22.06 11.19
N LEU A 248 -5.43 -20.87 10.61
CA LEU A 248 -6.30 -20.47 9.49
C LEU A 248 -5.57 -20.47 8.13
N ALA A 249 -4.28 -20.27 8.11
CA ALA A 249 -3.47 -20.29 6.88
C ALA A 249 -2.68 -21.58 6.73
N LYS A 250 -2.32 -21.93 5.49
CA LYS A 250 -1.23 -22.89 5.25
C LYS A 250 0.09 -22.18 5.61
N CYS A 251 0.52 -22.35 6.86
CA CYS A 251 1.68 -21.69 7.41
C CYS A 251 2.95 -22.49 7.03
N LEU A 252 3.85 -21.87 6.27
CA LEU A 252 5.10 -22.51 5.80
C LEU A 252 6.25 -22.27 6.77
N ASP A 253 6.27 -21.12 7.40
CA ASP A 253 7.27 -20.70 8.38
C ASP A 253 6.55 -20.16 9.63
N GLU A 254 7.20 -20.24 10.78
CA GLU A 254 6.68 -19.62 12.01
C GLU A 254 6.41 -18.13 11.82
N PRO A 255 5.21 -17.62 12.16
CA PRO A 255 4.91 -16.19 12.07
C PRO A 255 5.85 -15.37 12.96
N TYR A 256 6.41 -14.30 12.40
CA TYR A 256 7.25 -13.39 13.15
C TYR A 256 6.97 -11.92 12.83
N ASP A 257 7.44 -11.05 13.68
CA ASP A 257 7.26 -9.60 13.63
C ASP A 257 8.24 -8.96 12.63
N ASN A 258 7.74 -8.47 11.50
CA ASN A 258 8.54 -7.73 10.53
C ASN A 258 8.98 -6.36 11.08
N SER A 259 8.18 -5.73 11.94
CA SER A 259 8.44 -4.39 12.47
C SER A 259 9.68 -4.33 13.37
N SER A 260 10.00 -5.42 14.06
CA SER A 260 11.16 -5.50 14.95
C SER A 260 12.50 -5.28 14.24
N LYS A 261 12.54 -5.48 12.92
CA LYS A 261 13.75 -5.31 12.10
C LYS A 261 13.85 -3.94 11.43
N ILE A 262 12.82 -3.10 11.55
CA ILE A 262 12.77 -1.82 10.85
C ILE A 262 13.56 -0.76 11.61
N GLU A 263 14.62 -0.29 10.98
CA GLU A 263 15.39 0.84 11.49
C GLU A 263 14.90 2.15 10.84
N ARG A 264 14.71 3.20 11.65
CA ARG A 264 14.35 4.52 11.13
C ARG A 264 15.42 5.02 10.16
N ILE A 265 14.99 5.59 9.02
CA ILE A 265 15.91 6.16 8.00
C ILE A 265 16.81 7.22 8.64
N ALA A 266 16.28 8.06 9.54
CA ALA A 266 17.06 9.01 10.29
C ALA A 266 18.19 8.34 11.09
N SER A 267 17.92 7.19 11.74
CA SER A 267 18.93 6.44 12.48
C SER A 267 20.04 5.94 11.56
N GLN A 268 19.69 5.42 10.40
CA GLN A 268 20.68 4.98 9.39
C GLN A 268 21.54 6.16 8.92
N MET A 269 20.90 7.32 8.66
CA MET A 269 21.62 8.54 8.27
C MET A 269 22.57 9.00 9.37
N MET A 270 22.09 9.13 10.60
CA MET A 270 22.93 9.61 11.72
C MET A 270 24.12 8.70 11.98
N LYS A 271 23.93 7.38 11.98
CA LYS A 271 25.03 6.39 12.11
C LYS A 271 26.09 6.52 11.02
N LYS A 272 25.71 6.95 9.80
CA LYS A 272 26.61 7.16 8.68
C LYS A 272 27.28 8.54 8.73
N TYR A 273 26.48 9.60 8.83
CA TYR A 273 26.96 10.97 8.61
C TYR A 273 27.70 11.55 9.81
N ILE A 274 27.28 11.30 11.06
CA ILE A 274 27.98 11.83 12.24
C ILE A 274 29.47 11.45 12.24
N PRO A 275 29.85 10.16 12.16
CA PRO A 275 31.27 9.80 12.16
C PRO A 275 32.01 10.23 10.90
N MET A 276 31.31 10.34 9.77
CA MET A 276 31.90 10.81 8.50
C MET A 276 32.28 12.29 8.60
N VAL A 277 31.33 13.15 9.01
CA VAL A 277 31.55 14.60 9.13
C VAL A 277 32.58 14.93 10.21
N ARG A 278 32.53 14.19 11.34
CA ARG A 278 33.52 14.33 12.41
C ARG A 278 34.96 14.06 11.92
N ARG A 279 35.17 12.94 11.24
CA ARG A 279 36.48 12.61 10.63
C ARG A 279 36.91 13.65 9.62
N ALA A 280 36.01 14.12 8.75
CA ALA A 280 36.33 15.15 7.77
C ALA A 280 36.73 16.47 8.46
N LEU A 281 36.09 16.87 9.56
CA LEU A 281 36.44 18.04 10.37
C LEU A 281 37.82 17.86 11.00
N GLU A 282 38.12 16.71 11.60
CA GLU A 282 39.45 16.41 12.17
C GLU A 282 40.54 16.46 11.11
N GLN A 283 40.34 15.99 9.91
CA GLN A 283 41.28 16.02 8.79
C GLN A 283 41.55 17.45 8.31
N ILE A 284 40.52 18.30 8.22
CA ILE A 284 40.66 19.66 7.69
C ILE A 284 41.20 20.68 8.70
N THR A 285 40.93 20.51 9.98
CA THR A 285 41.29 21.44 11.04
C THR A 285 42.78 21.84 11.06
N PRO A 286 43.79 20.94 10.86
CA PRO A 286 45.19 21.29 10.83
C PRO A 286 45.57 22.28 9.72
N TYR A 287 44.88 22.30 8.61
CA TYR A 287 45.15 23.22 7.49
C TYR A 287 44.75 24.67 7.77
N TYR A 288 43.97 24.89 8.81
CA TYR A 288 43.47 26.20 9.25
C TYR A 288 44.03 26.67 10.59
N LYS A 289 45.04 25.98 11.12
CA LYS A 289 45.60 26.26 12.45
C LYS A 289 46.04 27.73 12.64
N ASP A 290 46.62 28.32 11.58
CA ASP A 290 47.12 29.70 11.61
C ASP A 290 46.12 30.71 11.02
N ALA A 291 45.00 30.27 10.50
CA ALA A 291 43.98 31.09 9.83
C ALA A 291 42.84 31.46 10.81
N LYS A 292 43.07 32.45 11.64
CA LYS A 292 42.14 32.83 12.73
C LYS A 292 40.73 33.18 12.25
N GLU A 293 40.58 33.68 11.02
CA GLU A 293 39.32 34.02 10.38
C GLU A 293 38.38 32.81 10.16
N PHE A 294 38.93 31.59 10.14
CA PHE A 294 38.15 30.36 9.96
C PHE A 294 37.87 29.61 11.29
N HIS A 295 38.44 30.03 12.41
CA HIS A 295 38.24 29.33 13.68
C HIS A 295 36.77 29.26 14.09
N SER A 296 36.00 30.35 13.88
CA SER A 296 34.56 30.34 14.16
C SER A 296 33.76 29.39 13.27
N VAL A 297 34.22 29.14 12.05
CA VAL A 297 33.58 28.18 11.14
C VAL A 297 33.80 26.76 11.65
N ILE A 298 35.04 26.45 12.08
CA ILE A 298 35.38 25.13 12.64
C ILE A 298 34.62 24.87 13.93
N GLU A 299 34.57 25.87 14.85
CA GLU A 299 33.82 25.79 16.11
C GLU A 299 32.32 25.57 15.84
N ASN A 300 31.73 26.29 14.86
CA ASN A 300 30.33 26.09 14.49
C ASN A 300 30.06 24.70 13.89
N ALA A 301 30.96 24.18 13.06
CA ALA A 301 30.83 22.82 12.53
C ALA A 301 30.82 21.79 13.67
N GLU A 302 31.71 21.94 14.65
CA GLU A 302 31.75 21.06 15.83
C GLU A 302 30.49 21.18 16.70
N LEU A 303 29.95 22.39 16.88
CA LEU A 303 28.70 22.61 17.61
C LEU A 303 27.53 21.95 16.92
N TYR A 304 27.42 22.06 15.59
CA TYR A 304 26.36 21.40 14.83
C TYR A 304 26.46 19.88 14.85
N ILE A 305 27.67 19.29 14.88
CA ILE A 305 27.85 17.84 15.10
C ILE A 305 27.28 17.43 16.45
N ARG A 306 27.64 18.16 17.52
CA ARG A 306 27.13 17.91 18.87
C ARG A 306 25.63 18.10 18.99
N ASP A 307 25.07 19.10 18.32
CA ASP A 307 23.64 19.33 18.26
C ASP A 307 22.93 18.19 17.54
N ALA A 308 23.49 17.67 16.44
CA ALA A 308 22.96 16.51 15.73
C ALA A 308 22.90 15.26 16.62
N GLU A 309 23.98 14.98 17.38
CA GLU A 309 24.03 13.88 18.35
C GLU A 309 22.95 14.05 19.43
N ARG A 310 22.90 15.23 20.05
CA ARG A 310 21.91 15.53 21.10
C ARG A 310 20.46 15.43 20.61
N PHE A 311 20.13 15.98 19.43
CA PHE A 311 18.80 15.91 18.87
C PHE A 311 18.41 14.48 18.52
N PHE A 312 19.35 13.70 18.01
CA PHE A 312 19.13 12.30 17.71
C PHE A 312 18.82 11.48 18.97
N GLU A 313 19.57 11.66 20.06
CA GLU A 313 19.31 11.04 21.36
C GLU A 313 17.94 11.44 21.94
N GLN A 314 17.47 12.66 21.65
CA GLN A 314 16.15 13.14 22.05
C GLN A 314 15.01 12.66 21.13
N GLY A 315 15.29 11.89 20.08
CA GLY A 315 14.31 11.45 19.09
C GLY A 315 13.79 12.56 18.17
N LYS A 316 14.50 13.68 18.06
CA LYS A 316 14.20 14.83 17.19
C LYS A 316 14.92 14.67 15.86
N ASP A 317 14.50 13.68 15.08
CA ASP A 317 15.19 13.21 13.88
C ASP A 317 15.41 14.32 12.84
N GLU A 318 14.39 15.18 12.60
CA GLU A 318 14.47 16.26 11.61
C GLU A 318 15.53 17.32 12.02
N LEU A 319 15.62 17.65 13.31
CA LEU A 319 16.63 18.58 13.82
C LEU A 319 18.03 17.97 13.77
N ALA A 320 18.14 16.67 14.03
CA ALA A 320 19.41 15.96 13.93
C ALA A 320 19.95 15.95 12.49
N ILE A 321 19.08 15.64 11.51
CA ILE A 321 19.43 15.66 10.08
C ILE A 321 19.81 17.06 9.63
N LEU A 322 19.06 18.07 10.04
CA LEU A 322 19.35 19.46 9.69
C LEU A 322 20.71 19.88 10.24
N SER A 323 20.99 19.59 11.52
CA SER A 323 22.25 19.98 12.18
C SER A 323 23.46 19.31 11.54
N ILE A 324 23.40 17.99 11.25
CA ILE A 324 24.53 17.31 10.60
C ILE A 324 24.74 17.80 9.16
N GLY A 325 23.68 18.17 8.43
CA GLY A 325 23.76 18.76 7.11
C GLY A 325 24.44 20.13 7.12
N TYR A 326 24.17 20.97 8.13
CA TYR A 326 24.90 22.24 8.31
C TYR A 326 26.37 22.00 8.62
N ALA A 327 26.70 21.05 9.49
CA ALA A 327 28.10 20.71 9.80
C ALA A 327 28.84 20.23 8.54
N ASP A 328 28.23 19.34 7.77
CA ASP A 328 28.80 18.80 6.53
C ASP A 328 29.08 19.90 5.51
N GLY A 329 28.12 20.80 5.29
CA GLY A 329 28.28 21.95 4.40
C GLY A 329 29.41 22.90 4.81
N LEU A 330 29.61 23.15 6.13
CA LEU A 330 30.73 23.97 6.62
C LEU A 330 32.07 23.27 6.40
N VAL A 331 32.15 21.97 6.66
CA VAL A 331 33.35 21.16 6.43
C VAL A 331 33.70 21.10 4.94
N ASP A 332 32.71 20.90 4.08
CA ASP A 332 32.93 20.90 2.64
C ASP A 332 33.40 22.27 2.10
N ALA A 333 32.83 23.36 2.61
CA ALA A 333 33.29 24.70 2.25
C ALA A 333 34.77 24.92 2.59
N LEU A 334 35.21 24.46 3.78
CA LEU A 334 36.61 24.52 4.19
C LEU A 334 37.52 23.65 3.30
N ARG A 335 37.08 22.46 2.90
CA ARG A 335 37.80 21.55 1.99
C ARG A 335 37.97 22.17 0.61
N ILE A 336 36.89 22.68 0.03
CA ILE A 336 36.88 23.33 -1.28
C ILE A 336 37.84 24.54 -1.26
N ALA A 337 37.81 25.36 -0.22
CA ALA A 337 38.70 26.53 -0.09
C ALA A 337 40.21 26.16 -0.05
N LYS A 338 40.55 24.93 0.32
CA LYS A 338 41.92 24.40 0.31
C LYS A 338 42.24 23.50 -0.87
N GLY A 339 41.29 23.29 -1.81
CA GLY A 339 41.49 22.38 -2.93
C GLY A 339 41.68 20.91 -2.52
N ILE A 340 41.11 20.50 -1.36
CA ILE A 340 41.21 19.12 -0.85
C ILE A 340 40.00 18.35 -1.36
N GLU A 341 40.20 17.35 -2.18
CA GLU A 341 39.13 16.48 -2.66
C GLU A 341 38.61 15.57 -1.53
N PRO A 342 37.32 15.26 -1.50
CA PRO A 342 36.79 14.29 -0.56
C PRO A 342 37.43 12.92 -0.78
N GLU A 343 37.89 12.26 0.27
CA GLU A 343 38.15 10.83 0.22
C GLU A 343 36.80 10.13 0.02
N ILE A 344 36.51 9.73 -1.21
CA ILE A 344 35.37 8.87 -1.54
C ILE A 344 35.72 7.47 -1.03
N ASN A 345 35.52 7.22 0.26
CA ASN A 345 35.46 5.86 0.75
C ASN A 345 33.98 5.41 0.65
N PRO A 346 33.72 4.33 -0.13
CA PRO A 346 32.37 3.79 -0.36
C PRO A 346 31.70 3.28 0.90
#